data_5034e1de03e93b1a7e56ad3f3600f11f
#
_entry.id   5034e1de03e93b1a7e56ad3f3600f11f
#
_cell.length_a   1.000
_cell.length_b   1.000
_cell.length_c   1.000
_cell.angle_alpha   90.00
_cell.angle_beta   90.00
_cell.angle_gamma   90.00
#
_symmetry.space_group_name_H-M   'P 1'
#
loop_
_entity.id
_entity.type
_entity.pdbx_description
1 polymer ?
#
loop_
_entity_poly.entity_id
_entity_poly.type
_entity_poly.pdbx_seq_one_letter_code
_entity_poly.pdbx_strand_id
1 'polypeptide(L)'
;MEEQTGIVQQAADSISLSTDTLQQLTPEPIQQSTYKISIWSKQLLESWGIPESSVNLINLLLQLSIVILFIWVFQWVTQKLITLILKQTNKVEKFKISGFLIETKFPRYLALTAPLSWIRNSIPIVFEYYPGVITFISKATDLFIVWMLYWLVNSILKAFAKQLKTSSQYKDKPIDSYFQVIRILLVILAIGSTFTVLSGKELSTFFTAMGAASAIMMLVFKDTILGFVASIQVTTNDMVRIGDWITMPKYNADGNVMQITLTTVKVINFDKTISTIPTYALISDSFQNWRGMIESGGRRIKRPIAFKQSSFKFVSPKNLKYYKKIQSISQYIDERQALINKHNQDIGADTSITI
;
A
#
# COMPACT_ATOMS: atom_id res chain seq x y z
N MET A 1 36.34 -14.10 34.53
CA MET A 1 37.32 -14.00 33.44
C MET A 1 37.19 -15.17 32.43
N GLU A 2 36.82 -16.40 32.89
CA GLU A 2 36.64 -17.57 32.04
C GLU A 2 35.37 -17.50 31.14
N GLU A 3 34.32 -16.83 31.60
CA GLU A 3 33.06 -16.72 30.83
C GLU A 3 33.14 -15.78 29.60
N GLN A 4 34.00 -14.77 29.66
CA GLN A 4 34.26 -13.90 28.51
C GLN A 4 35.15 -14.52 27.43
N THR A 5 36.07 -15.43 27.85
CA THR A 5 36.88 -16.21 26.90
C THR A 5 36.05 -17.23 26.13
N GLY A 6 35.03 -17.83 26.76
CA GLY A 6 34.10 -18.76 26.09
C GLY A 6 33.25 -18.11 25.01
N ILE A 7 32.75 -16.89 25.24
CA ILE A 7 31.94 -16.15 24.27
C ILE A 7 32.77 -15.71 23.06
N VAL A 8 34.02 -15.31 23.28
CA VAL A 8 34.94 -14.91 22.20
C VAL A 8 35.35 -16.14 21.37
N GLN A 9 35.57 -17.27 22.01
CA GLN A 9 35.88 -18.52 21.32
C GLN A 9 34.69 -19.03 20.50
N GLN A 10 33.48 -18.96 21.02
CA GLN A 10 32.26 -19.37 20.34
C GLN A 10 31.91 -18.42 19.16
N ALA A 11 32.21 -17.13 19.27
CA ALA A 11 32.12 -16.17 18.18
C ALA A 11 33.18 -16.40 17.10
N ALA A 12 34.40 -16.76 17.50
CA ALA A 12 35.49 -17.10 16.55
C ALA A 12 35.16 -18.39 15.78
N ASP A 13 34.61 -19.42 16.48
CA ASP A 13 34.21 -20.69 15.88
C ASP A 13 32.99 -20.51 14.94
N SER A 14 32.05 -19.65 15.28
CA SER A 14 30.91 -19.33 14.38
C SER A 14 31.35 -18.53 13.14
N ILE A 15 32.35 -17.69 13.25
CA ILE A 15 32.94 -16.95 12.12
C ILE A 15 33.76 -17.90 11.22
N SER A 16 34.50 -18.84 11.81
CA SER A 16 35.23 -19.85 11.05
C SER A 16 34.31 -20.84 10.33
N LEU A 17 33.23 -21.28 10.96
CA LEU A 17 32.17 -22.11 10.34
C LEU A 17 31.46 -21.38 9.17
N SER A 18 31.23 -20.06 9.29
CA SER A 18 30.63 -19.28 8.21
C SER A 18 31.61 -19.05 7.04
N THR A 19 32.91 -18.91 7.31
CA THR A 19 33.94 -18.81 6.27
C THR A 19 34.18 -20.12 5.57
N ASP A 20 34.17 -21.26 6.27
CA ASP A 20 34.31 -22.58 5.66
C ASP A 20 33.09 -22.97 4.82
N THR A 21 31.88 -22.59 5.24
CA THR A 21 30.65 -22.83 4.46
C THR A 21 30.60 -21.94 3.20
N LEU A 22 31.12 -20.71 3.26
CA LEU A 22 31.25 -19.84 2.11
C LEU A 22 32.38 -20.26 1.15
N GLN A 23 33.44 -20.90 1.65
CA GLN A 23 34.48 -21.51 0.82
C GLN A 23 33.97 -22.72 0.04
N GLN A 24 33.03 -23.49 0.58
CA GLN A 24 32.41 -24.62 -0.14
C GLN A 24 31.41 -24.19 -1.22
N LEU A 25 30.90 -22.95 -1.20
CA LEU A 25 29.96 -22.42 -2.20
C LEU A 25 30.65 -21.66 -3.36
N THR A 26 31.95 -21.41 -3.27
CA THR A 26 32.69 -20.74 -4.35
C THR A 26 33.30 -21.78 -5.29
N PRO A 27 33.07 -21.67 -6.62
CA PRO A 27 33.69 -22.59 -7.58
C PRO A 27 35.21 -22.52 -7.46
N GLU A 28 35.86 -23.62 -7.06
CA GLU A 28 37.31 -23.75 -6.97
C GLU A 28 38.09 -23.18 -8.15
N PRO A 29 37.59 -23.27 -9.44
CA PRO A 29 38.32 -22.76 -10.59
C PRO A 29 38.51 -21.22 -10.58
N ILE A 30 37.64 -20.46 -9.93
CA ILE A 30 37.75 -18.98 -9.91
C ILE A 30 38.84 -18.53 -8.93
N GLN A 31 38.92 -19.14 -7.75
CA GLN A 31 39.98 -18.85 -6.78
C GLN A 31 41.35 -19.26 -7.29
N GLN A 32 41.45 -20.44 -7.88
CA GLN A 32 42.71 -20.94 -8.47
C GLN A 32 43.22 -20.05 -9.63
N SER A 33 42.33 -19.58 -10.49
CA SER A 33 42.76 -18.70 -11.59
C SER A 33 43.21 -17.33 -11.07
N THR A 34 42.53 -16.74 -10.08
CA THR A 34 42.94 -15.46 -9.51
C THR A 34 44.25 -15.57 -8.76
N TYR A 35 44.47 -16.68 -8.02
CA TYR A 35 45.70 -16.94 -7.30
C TYR A 35 46.88 -17.14 -8.27
N LYS A 36 46.71 -17.88 -9.35
CA LYS A 36 47.74 -18.01 -10.41
C LYS A 36 48.12 -16.67 -11.01
N ILE A 37 47.16 -15.81 -11.28
CA ILE A 37 47.42 -14.45 -11.82
C ILE A 37 48.19 -13.62 -10.80
N SER A 38 47.86 -13.73 -9.50
CA SER A 38 48.57 -13.01 -8.43
C SER A 38 50.06 -13.42 -8.32
N ILE A 39 50.34 -14.73 -8.37
CA ILE A 39 51.72 -15.24 -8.33
C ILE A 39 52.47 -14.82 -9.59
N TRP A 40 51.87 -15.00 -10.76
CA TRP A 40 52.48 -14.63 -12.03
C TRP A 40 52.85 -13.15 -12.10
N SER A 41 51.93 -12.27 -11.68
CA SER A 41 52.19 -10.83 -11.67
C SER A 41 53.31 -10.45 -10.73
N LYS A 42 53.39 -11.10 -9.56
CA LYS A 42 54.44 -10.85 -8.58
C LYS A 42 55.83 -11.29 -9.11
N GLN A 43 55.92 -12.51 -9.72
CA GLN A 43 57.15 -13.02 -10.32
C GLN A 43 57.61 -12.13 -11.47
N LEU A 44 56.68 -11.60 -12.27
CA LEU A 44 57.01 -10.67 -13.36
C LEU A 44 57.67 -9.37 -12.83
N LEU A 45 57.09 -8.79 -11.77
CA LEU A 45 57.63 -7.57 -11.14
C LEU A 45 59.00 -7.80 -10.50
N GLU A 46 59.19 -8.93 -9.84
CA GLU A 46 60.48 -9.34 -9.28
C GLU A 46 61.56 -9.54 -10.39
N SER A 47 61.17 -10.09 -11.52
CA SER A 47 62.08 -10.24 -12.66
C SER A 47 62.52 -8.92 -13.31
N TRP A 48 61.74 -7.85 -13.12
CA TRP A 48 62.07 -6.51 -13.57
C TRP A 48 62.95 -5.72 -12.58
N GLY A 49 63.36 -6.36 -11.47
CA GLY A 49 64.26 -5.75 -10.47
C GLY A 49 63.63 -4.70 -9.61
N ILE A 50 62.32 -4.70 -9.39
CA ILE A 50 61.61 -3.74 -8.54
C ILE A 50 61.90 -4.07 -7.07
N PRO A 51 62.21 -3.05 -6.22
CA PRO A 51 62.48 -3.29 -4.80
C PRO A 51 61.29 -3.92 -4.05
N GLU A 52 61.57 -4.87 -3.17
CA GLU A 52 60.53 -5.61 -2.42
C GLU A 52 59.53 -4.70 -1.67
N SER A 53 59.99 -3.55 -1.20
CA SER A 53 59.14 -2.55 -0.53
C SER A 53 58.01 -1.99 -1.40
N SER A 54 58.23 -1.95 -2.73
CA SER A 54 57.28 -1.38 -3.72
C SER A 54 56.53 -2.47 -4.49
N VAL A 55 57.02 -3.71 -4.50
CA VAL A 55 56.43 -4.85 -5.28
C VAL A 55 54.96 -5.07 -4.90
N ASN A 56 54.64 -5.08 -3.63
CA ASN A 56 53.26 -5.32 -3.14
C ASN A 56 52.27 -4.26 -3.61
N LEU A 57 52.63 -2.99 -3.59
CA LEU A 57 51.76 -1.87 -4.03
C LEU A 57 51.59 -1.90 -5.54
N ILE A 58 52.67 -2.12 -6.30
CA ILE A 58 52.68 -2.15 -7.77
C ILE A 58 51.86 -3.37 -8.23
N ASN A 59 52.01 -4.54 -7.56
CA ASN A 59 51.27 -5.75 -7.82
C ASN A 59 49.75 -5.55 -7.63
N LEU A 60 49.35 -4.86 -6.50
CA LEU A 60 47.96 -4.49 -6.24
C LEU A 60 47.38 -3.63 -7.38
N LEU A 61 48.11 -2.57 -7.78
CA LEU A 61 47.64 -1.68 -8.85
C LEU A 61 47.54 -2.41 -10.21
N LEU A 62 48.47 -3.31 -10.50
CA LEU A 62 48.43 -4.14 -11.69
C LEU A 62 47.26 -5.12 -11.70
N GLN A 63 47.00 -5.80 -10.55
CA GLN A 63 45.86 -6.69 -10.41
C GLN A 63 44.54 -5.93 -10.53
N LEU A 64 44.39 -4.77 -9.87
CA LEU A 64 43.21 -3.92 -10.01
C LEU A 64 42.97 -3.50 -11.47
N SER A 65 44.04 -3.15 -12.19
CA SER A 65 43.96 -2.78 -13.62
C SER A 65 43.47 -3.95 -14.46
N ILE A 66 44.01 -5.16 -14.22
CA ILE A 66 43.59 -6.39 -14.91
C ILE A 66 42.11 -6.69 -14.61
N VAL A 67 41.69 -6.61 -13.36
CA VAL A 67 40.30 -6.84 -12.93
C VAL A 67 39.34 -5.84 -13.58
N ILE A 68 39.68 -4.55 -13.58
CA ILE A 68 38.85 -3.50 -14.21
C ILE A 68 38.76 -3.75 -15.75
N LEU A 69 39.87 -4.05 -16.39
CA LEU A 69 39.90 -4.36 -17.83
C LEU A 69 39.02 -5.58 -18.13
N PHE A 70 39.16 -6.65 -17.34
CA PHE A 70 38.36 -7.86 -17.49
C PHE A 70 36.85 -7.56 -17.35
N ILE A 71 36.47 -6.80 -16.33
CA ILE A 71 35.06 -6.39 -16.13
C ILE A 71 34.56 -5.65 -17.37
N TRP A 72 35.31 -4.67 -17.84
CA TRP A 72 34.91 -3.83 -18.97
C TRP A 72 34.75 -4.63 -20.26
N VAL A 73 35.73 -5.49 -20.57
CA VAL A 73 35.68 -6.35 -21.73
C VAL A 73 34.55 -7.38 -21.65
N PHE A 74 34.45 -8.08 -20.50
CA PHE A 74 33.43 -9.09 -20.29
C PHE A 74 32.01 -8.49 -20.34
N GLN A 75 31.80 -7.36 -19.68
CA GLN A 75 30.53 -6.64 -19.72
C GLN A 75 30.18 -6.23 -21.18
N TRP A 76 31.12 -5.69 -21.92
CA TRP A 76 30.90 -5.24 -23.28
C TRP A 76 30.54 -6.42 -24.22
N VAL A 77 31.26 -7.53 -24.12
CA VAL A 77 30.99 -8.75 -24.92
C VAL A 77 29.63 -9.33 -24.55
N THR A 78 29.38 -9.56 -23.24
CA THR A 78 28.13 -10.16 -22.75
C THR A 78 26.94 -9.28 -23.07
N GLN A 79 27.04 -7.95 -22.88
CA GLN A 79 25.98 -7.01 -23.24
C GLN A 79 25.66 -7.05 -24.73
N LYS A 80 26.68 -7.13 -25.61
CA LYS A 80 26.48 -7.27 -27.07
C LYS A 80 25.77 -8.58 -27.39
N LEU A 81 26.24 -9.71 -26.83
CA LEU A 81 25.63 -11.02 -27.00
C LEU A 81 24.16 -11.04 -26.62
N ILE A 82 23.84 -10.58 -25.42
CA ILE A 82 22.43 -10.51 -24.91
C ILE A 82 21.60 -9.62 -25.84
N THR A 83 22.16 -8.47 -26.27
CA THR A 83 21.42 -7.54 -27.14
C THR A 83 21.19 -8.17 -28.54
N LEU A 84 22.12 -8.93 -29.06
CA LEU A 84 21.97 -9.65 -30.34
C LEU A 84 20.86 -10.72 -30.23
N ILE A 85 20.87 -11.51 -29.14
CA ILE A 85 19.86 -12.55 -28.90
C ILE A 85 18.48 -11.88 -28.80
N LEU A 86 18.34 -10.80 -28.00
CA LEU A 86 17.08 -10.10 -27.86
C LEU A 86 16.60 -9.42 -29.14
N LYS A 87 17.50 -8.91 -29.99
CA LYS A 87 17.15 -8.38 -31.30
C LYS A 87 16.65 -9.46 -32.26
N GLN A 88 17.22 -10.66 -32.19
CA GLN A 88 16.80 -11.78 -33.00
C GLN A 88 15.44 -12.32 -32.61
N THR A 89 15.16 -12.41 -31.29
CA THR A 89 13.86 -12.80 -30.75
C THR A 89 12.78 -11.75 -30.99
N ASN A 90 13.12 -10.46 -31.07
CA ASN A 90 12.16 -9.38 -31.37
C ASN A 90 11.56 -9.46 -32.79
N LYS A 91 12.19 -10.22 -33.72
CA LYS A 91 11.64 -10.46 -35.06
C LYS A 91 10.44 -11.41 -35.06
N VAL A 92 10.25 -12.16 -33.97
CA VAL A 92 9.12 -13.09 -33.80
C VAL A 92 7.98 -12.32 -33.10
N GLU A 93 6.82 -12.20 -33.73
CA GLU A 93 5.68 -11.41 -33.23
C GLU A 93 5.25 -11.74 -31.81
N LYS A 94 5.47 -12.98 -31.34
CA LYS A 94 5.16 -13.43 -29.97
C LYS A 94 6.03 -12.78 -28.85
N PHE A 95 7.22 -12.22 -29.20
CA PHE A 95 8.20 -11.77 -28.21
C PHE A 95 8.52 -10.26 -28.30
N LYS A 96 7.51 -9.43 -28.51
CA LYS A 96 7.67 -7.94 -28.53
C LYS A 96 8.32 -7.36 -27.27
N ILE A 97 8.31 -8.09 -26.14
CA ILE A 97 8.96 -7.67 -24.89
C ILE A 97 10.47 -7.48 -25.02
N SER A 98 11.12 -8.24 -25.93
CA SER A 98 12.58 -8.18 -26.14
C SER A 98 13.05 -6.80 -26.59
N GLY A 99 12.25 -6.09 -27.39
CA GLY A 99 12.53 -4.71 -27.78
C GLY A 99 12.50 -3.75 -26.57
N PHE A 100 11.50 -3.88 -25.71
CA PHE A 100 11.40 -3.06 -24.51
C PHE A 100 12.49 -3.38 -23.47
N LEU A 101 12.96 -4.64 -23.38
CA LEU A 101 14.08 -5.02 -22.53
C LEU A 101 15.39 -4.34 -22.97
N ILE A 102 15.63 -4.21 -24.28
CA ILE A 102 16.78 -3.47 -24.79
C ILE A 102 16.69 -1.99 -24.42
N GLU A 103 15.53 -1.39 -24.61
CA GLU A 103 15.29 0.03 -24.33
C GLU A 103 15.45 0.36 -22.83
N THR A 104 15.06 -0.55 -21.93
CA THR A 104 15.20 -0.38 -20.47
C THR A 104 16.58 -0.71 -19.93
N LYS A 105 17.58 -0.93 -20.78
CA LYS A 105 18.98 -1.25 -20.42
C LYS A 105 19.14 -2.59 -19.68
N PHE A 106 18.19 -3.50 -19.77
CA PHE A 106 18.27 -4.84 -19.18
C PHE A 106 19.55 -5.60 -19.55
N PRO A 107 20.01 -5.62 -20.84
CA PRO A 107 21.23 -6.31 -21.21
C PRO A 107 22.47 -5.82 -20.47
N ARG A 108 22.53 -4.51 -20.14
CA ARG A 108 23.64 -3.90 -19.41
C ARG A 108 23.69 -4.40 -17.96
N TYR A 109 22.54 -4.41 -17.29
CA TYR A 109 22.48 -4.86 -15.89
C TYR A 109 22.72 -6.36 -15.77
N LEU A 110 22.13 -7.15 -16.67
CA LEU A 110 22.35 -8.59 -16.70
C LEU A 110 23.81 -8.95 -16.99
N ALA A 111 24.48 -8.23 -17.89
CA ALA A 111 25.89 -8.46 -18.22
C ALA A 111 26.84 -8.17 -17.04
N LEU A 112 26.41 -7.37 -16.04
CA LEU A 112 27.20 -7.06 -14.85
C LEU A 112 27.13 -8.16 -13.77
N THR A 113 26.14 -9.06 -13.79
CA THR A 113 25.96 -10.05 -12.73
C THR A 113 27.15 -10.99 -12.57
N ALA A 114 27.64 -11.58 -13.66
CA ALA A 114 28.76 -12.51 -13.62
C ALA A 114 30.10 -11.85 -13.21
N PRO A 115 30.51 -10.70 -13.80
CA PRO A 115 31.74 -10.02 -13.37
C PRO A 115 31.70 -9.61 -11.89
N LEU A 116 30.57 -9.14 -11.39
CA LEU A 116 30.45 -8.72 -9.98
C LEU A 116 30.59 -9.89 -9.01
N SER A 117 30.00 -11.05 -9.34
CA SER A 117 30.19 -12.27 -8.55
C SER A 117 31.66 -12.69 -8.54
N TRP A 118 32.33 -12.58 -9.68
CA TRP A 118 33.77 -12.90 -9.77
C TRP A 118 34.62 -11.93 -8.94
N ILE A 119 34.36 -10.62 -9.00
CA ILE A 119 35.05 -9.61 -8.18
C ILE A 119 34.89 -9.93 -6.69
N ARG A 120 33.66 -10.19 -6.22
CA ARG A 120 33.37 -10.45 -4.82
C ARG A 120 34.23 -11.58 -4.27
N ASN A 121 34.43 -12.63 -5.06
CA ASN A 121 35.22 -13.79 -4.70
C ASN A 121 36.75 -13.53 -4.84
N SER A 122 37.15 -12.57 -5.65
CA SER A 122 38.58 -12.24 -5.87
C SER A 122 39.13 -11.22 -4.85
N ILE A 123 38.28 -10.48 -4.15
CA ILE A 123 38.71 -9.44 -3.17
C ILE A 123 39.69 -9.98 -2.13
N PRO A 124 39.48 -11.12 -1.46
CA PRO A 124 40.41 -11.61 -0.44
C PRO A 124 41.80 -11.90 -1.00
N ILE A 125 41.87 -12.34 -2.27
CA ILE A 125 43.14 -12.70 -2.93
C ILE A 125 43.90 -11.45 -3.40
N VAL A 126 43.18 -10.50 -4.03
CA VAL A 126 43.76 -9.25 -4.55
C VAL A 126 44.29 -8.36 -3.42
N PHE A 127 43.56 -8.34 -2.26
CA PHE A 127 43.92 -7.51 -1.11
C PHE A 127 44.59 -8.31 0.03
N GLU A 128 45.20 -9.48 -0.26
CA GLU A 128 45.86 -10.34 0.73
C GLU A 128 46.82 -9.58 1.65
N TYR A 129 47.61 -8.65 1.09
CA TYR A 129 48.56 -7.80 1.83
C TYR A 129 47.94 -6.61 2.58
N TYR A 130 46.62 -6.39 2.42
CA TYR A 130 45.88 -5.25 3.01
C TYR A 130 44.61 -5.66 3.72
N PRO A 131 44.66 -6.49 4.77
CA PRO A 131 43.46 -7.08 5.41
C PRO A 131 42.48 -6.03 5.94
N GLY A 132 42.95 -4.88 6.40
CA GLY A 132 42.10 -3.80 6.87
C GLY A 132 41.17 -3.20 5.80
N VAL A 133 41.51 -3.36 4.53
CA VAL A 133 40.73 -2.83 3.40
C VAL A 133 39.73 -3.83 2.86
N ILE A 134 39.96 -5.14 3.06
CA ILE A 134 39.10 -6.23 2.56
C ILE A 134 37.66 -6.05 3.01
N THR A 135 37.42 -5.79 4.28
CA THR A 135 36.06 -5.64 4.82
C THR A 135 35.31 -4.49 4.19
N PHE A 136 36.00 -3.35 4.01
CA PHE A 136 35.40 -2.17 3.42
C PHE A 136 35.03 -2.39 1.94
N ILE A 137 35.97 -2.94 1.12
CA ILE A 137 35.77 -3.19 -0.29
C ILE A 137 34.69 -4.29 -0.49
N SER A 138 34.71 -5.33 0.34
CA SER A 138 33.69 -6.38 0.29
C SER A 138 32.28 -5.80 0.54
N LYS A 139 32.10 -5.02 1.60
CA LYS A 139 30.81 -4.35 1.86
C LYS A 139 30.39 -3.40 0.74
N ALA A 140 31.35 -2.62 0.20
CA ALA A 140 31.08 -1.74 -0.93
C ALA A 140 30.62 -2.51 -2.18
N THR A 141 31.25 -3.66 -2.44
CA THR A 141 30.87 -4.56 -3.55
C THR A 141 29.49 -5.18 -3.30
N ASP A 142 29.21 -5.66 -2.09
CA ASP A 142 27.91 -6.21 -1.72
C ASP A 142 26.79 -5.16 -1.84
N LEU A 143 27.03 -3.92 -1.45
CA LEU A 143 26.11 -2.80 -1.67
C LEU A 143 25.85 -2.55 -3.15
N PHE A 144 26.91 -2.57 -3.95
CA PHE A 144 26.78 -2.39 -5.41
C PHE A 144 25.97 -3.52 -6.03
N ILE A 145 26.16 -4.78 -5.58
CA ILE A 145 25.38 -5.94 -6.03
C ILE A 145 23.89 -5.76 -5.68
N VAL A 146 23.55 -5.32 -4.46
CA VAL A 146 22.16 -5.08 -4.04
C VAL A 146 21.48 -4.08 -4.99
N TRP A 147 22.12 -2.93 -5.22
CA TRP A 147 21.56 -1.89 -6.10
C TRP A 147 21.53 -2.29 -7.56
N MET A 148 22.49 -3.05 -8.01
CA MET A 148 22.52 -3.61 -9.37
C MET A 148 21.36 -4.58 -9.59
N LEU A 149 21.07 -5.48 -8.63
CA LEU A 149 19.91 -6.36 -8.67
C LEU A 149 18.59 -5.58 -8.68
N TYR A 150 18.49 -4.52 -7.88
CA TYR A 150 17.35 -3.60 -7.93
C TYR A 150 17.18 -3.00 -9.34
N TRP A 151 18.24 -2.48 -9.96
CA TRP A 151 18.18 -1.92 -11.32
C TRP A 151 17.82 -2.98 -12.36
N LEU A 152 18.32 -4.20 -12.22
CA LEU A 152 17.98 -5.32 -13.09
C LEU A 152 16.48 -5.63 -13.05
N VAL A 153 15.91 -5.84 -11.85
CA VAL A 153 14.48 -6.13 -11.67
C VAL A 153 13.62 -4.94 -12.11
N ASN A 154 14.01 -3.72 -11.76
CA ASN A 154 13.31 -2.50 -12.18
C ASN A 154 13.30 -2.33 -13.72
N SER A 155 14.39 -2.73 -14.40
CA SER A 155 14.47 -2.74 -15.87
C SER A 155 13.45 -3.70 -16.48
N ILE A 156 13.31 -4.91 -15.90
CA ILE A 156 12.30 -5.90 -16.30
C ILE A 156 10.89 -5.34 -16.11
N LEU A 157 10.59 -4.78 -14.92
CA LEU A 157 9.28 -4.18 -14.63
C LEU A 157 8.91 -3.05 -15.59
N LYS A 158 9.89 -2.20 -15.93
CA LYS A 158 9.67 -1.12 -16.92
C LYS A 158 9.37 -1.69 -18.31
N ALA A 159 10.04 -2.76 -18.72
CA ALA A 159 9.80 -3.41 -20.00
C ALA A 159 8.39 -4.02 -20.06
N PHE A 160 7.96 -4.71 -19.00
CA PHE A 160 6.60 -5.25 -18.88
C PHE A 160 5.54 -4.15 -18.87
N ALA A 161 5.74 -3.06 -18.12
CA ALA A 161 4.80 -1.94 -18.12
C ALA A 161 4.64 -1.33 -19.52
N LYS A 162 5.73 -1.15 -20.27
CA LYS A 162 5.69 -0.66 -21.65
C LYS A 162 4.97 -1.62 -22.58
N GLN A 163 5.20 -2.93 -22.44
CA GLN A 163 4.52 -3.93 -23.25
C GLN A 163 3.01 -3.94 -23.01
N LEU A 164 2.58 -3.91 -21.74
CA LEU A 164 1.15 -3.89 -21.40
C LEU A 164 0.45 -2.65 -21.98
N LYS A 165 1.10 -1.48 -21.97
CA LYS A 165 0.55 -0.26 -22.56
C LYS A 165 0.36 -0.34 -24.09
N THR A 166 1.11 -1.19 -24.76
CA THR A 166 0.97 -1.38 -26.22
C THR A 166 -0.23 -2.26 -26.56
N SER A 167 -0.76 -3.02 -25.60
CA SER A 167 -1.94 -3.87 -25.80
C SER A 167 -3.23 -3.05 -25.72
N SER A 168 -4.12 -3.21 -26.71
CA SER A 168 -5.42 -2.52 -26.78
C SER A 168 -6.29 -2.74 -25.53
N GLN A 169 -6.17 -3.90 -24.88
CA GLN A 169 -6.94 -4.27 -23.69
C GLN A 169 -6.58 -3.45 -22.43
N TYR A 170 -5.36 -2.91 -22.35
CA TYR A 170 -4.82 -2.23 -21.17
C TYR A 170 -4.52 -0.74 -21.40
N LYS A 171 -4.81 -0.22 -22.60
CA LYS A 171 -4.45 1.14 -23.01
C LYS A 171 -5.05 2.22 -22.09
N ASP A 172 -6.28 2.00 -21.62
CA ASP A 172 -7.03 2.96 -20.78
C ASP A 172 -6.88 2.69 -19.28
N LYS A 173 -6.03 1.71 -18.88
CA LYS A 173 -5.80 1.37 -17.47
C LYS A 173 -4.56 2.08 -16.92
N PRO A 174 -4.55 2.47 -15.64
CA PRO A 174 -3.43 3.16 -15.00
C PRO A 174 -2.25 2.20 -14.68
N ILE A 175 -1.70 1.55 -15.73
CA ILE A 175 -0.63 0.54 -15.61
C ILE A 175 0.59 1.09 -14.87
N ASP A 176 0.97 2.37 -15.14
CA ASP A 176 2.12 2.98 -14.47
C ASP A 176 1.96 3.03 -12.96
N SER A 177 0.75 3.30 -12.46
CA SER A 177 0.48 3.36 -11.03
C SER A 177 0.67 2.01 -10.36
N TYR A 178 0.21 0.92 -10.97
CA TYR A 178 0.43 -0.44 -10.46
C TYR A 178 1.91 -0.80 -10.39
N PHE A 179 2.66 -0.54 -11.48
CA PHE A 179 4.10 -0.79 -11.50
C PHE A 179 4.88 0.16 -10.59
N GLN A 180 4.36 1.36 -10.31
CA GLN A 180 4.94 2.27 -9.34
C GLN A 180 4.88 1.69 -7.92
N VAL A 181 3.76 1.09 -7.52
CA VAL A 181 3.63 0.42 -6.22
C VAL A 181 4.64 -0.71 -6.09
N ILE A 182 4.76 -1.57 -7.13
CA ILE A 182 5.75 -2.66 -7.12
C ILE A 182 7.18 -2.11 -6.99
N ARG A 183 7.50 -1.02 -7.69
CA ARG A 183 8.83 -0.37 -7.60
C ARG A 183 9.11 0.19 -6.21
N ILE A 184 8.10 0.74 -5.52
CA ILE A 184 8.24 1.21 -4.14
C ILE A 184 8.59 0.04 -3.21
N LEU A 185 7.88 -1.10 -3.34
CA LEU A 185 8.19 -2.31 -2.55
C LEU A 185 9.61 -2.82 -2.83
N LEU A 186 10.06 -2.81 -4.09
CA LEU A 186 11.44 -3.18 -4.44
C LEU A 186 12.48 -2.23 -3.85
N VAL A 187 12.20 -0.93 -3.79
CA VAL A 187 13.09 0.04 -3.13
C VAL A 187 13.19 -0.25 -1.63
N ILE A 188 12.07 -0.55 -0.97
CA ILE A 188 12.06 -0.93 0.45
C ILE A 188 12.90 -2.18 0.68
N LEU A 189 12.78 -3.20 -0.18
CA LEU A 189 13.61 -4.41 -0.12
C LEU A 189 15.10 -4.09 -0.34
N ALA A 190 15.44 -3.22 -1.29
CA ALA A 190 16.82 -2.82 -1.53
C ALA A 190 17.40 -2.04 -0.34
N ILE A 191 16.63 -1.17 0.30
CA ILE A 191 17.03 -0.46 1.53
C ILE A 191 17.24 -1.46 2.68
N GLY A 192 16.31 -2.41 2.88
CA GLY A 192 16.44 -3.46 3.88
C GLY A 192 17.68 -4.32 3.65
N SER A 193 17.95 -4.72 2.40
CA SER A 193 19.17 -5.46 2.05
C SER A 193 20.44 -4.62 2.26
N THR A 194 20.39 -3.31 2.00
CA THR A 194 21.49 -2.38 2.32
C THR A 194 21.75 -2.33 3.81
N PHE A 195 20.70 -2.28 4.63
CA PHE A 195 20.83 -2.35 6.09
C PHE A 195 21.50 -3.66 6.54
N THR A 196 21.12 -4.81 5.97
CA THR A 196 21.71 -6.13 6.23
C THR A 196 23.21 -6.12 5.94
N VAL A 197 23.64 -5.64 4.77
CA VAL A 197 25.06 -5.56 4.40
C VAL A 197 25.86 -4.66 5.34
N LEU A 198 25.30 -3.52 5.74
CA LEU A 198 26.01 -2.55 6.59
C LEU A 198 26.08 -3.01 8.05
N SER A 199 24.94 -3.49 8.61
CA SER A 199 24.83 -3.84 10.02
C SER A 199 25.28 -5.27 10.34
N GLY A 200 25.32 -6.17 9.36
CA GLY A 200 25.52 -7.60 9.53
C GLY A 200 24.32 -8.32 10.17
N LYS A 201 23.19 -7.62 10.38
CA LYS A 201 21.97 -8.20 10.95
C LYS A 201 21.08 -8.75 9.84
N GLU A 202 20.21 -9.68 10.20
CA GLU A 202 19.25 -10.26 9.26
C GLU A 202 18.22 -9.24 8.75
N LEU A 203 17.70 -9.49 7.56
CA LEU A 203 16.64 -8.69 6.95
C LEU A 203 15.35 -8.66 7.80
N SER A 204 15.05 -9.75 8.51
CA SER A 204 13.97 -9.87 9.48
C SER A 204 14.02 -8.79 10.57
N THR A 205 15.23 -8.46 11.08
CA THR A 205 15.43 -7.40 12.07
C THR A 205 15.03 -6.01 11.53
N PHE A 206 15.35 -5.73 10.27
CA PHE A 206 14.94 -4.50 9.60
C PHE A 206 13.41 -4.40 9.52
N PHE A 207 12.72 -5.45 9.07
CA PHE A 207 11.27 -5.43 8.96
C PHE A 207 10.57 -5.39 10.31
N THR A 208 11.12 -6.03 11.34
CA THR A 208 10.59 -5.95 12.70
C THR A 208 10.68 -4.52 13.24
N ALA A 209 11.83 -3.86 13.10
CA ALA A 209 12.00 -2.47 13.52
C ALA A 209 11.09 -1.52 12.72
N MET A 210 10.98 -1.72 11.41
CA MET A 210 10.10 -0.95 10.53
C MET A 210 8.63 -1.18 10.88
N GLY A 211 8.23 -2.41 11.21
CA GLY A 211 6.88 -2.75 11.65
C GLY A 211 6.50 -2.05 12.95
N ALA A 212 7.39 -2.06 13.94
CA ALA A 212 7.18 -1.35 15.20
C ALA A 212 7.04 0.18 14.99
N ALA A 213 7.92 0.78 14.19
CA ALA A 213 7.84 2.19 13.84
C ALA A 213 6.53 2.53 13.10
N SER A 214 6.11 1.66 12.17
CA SER A 214 4.86 1.82 11.42
C SER A 214 3.63 1.73 12.33
N ALA A 215 3.63 0.84 13.33
CA ALA A 215 2.54 0.72 14.28
C ALA A 215 2.38 2.00 15.12
N ILE A 216 3.49 2.56 15.59
CA ILE A 216 3.48 3.85 16.31
C ILE A 216 2.97 4.97 15.41
N MET A 217 3.47 5.03 14.16
CA MET A 217 3.04 6.03 13.19
C MET A 217 1.55 5.91 12.87
N MET A 218 1.04 4.68 12.68
CA MET A 218 -0.38 4.42 12.46
C MET A 218 -1.23 4.87 13.65
N LEU A 219 -0.75 4.67 14.89
CA LEU A 219 -1.44 5.13 16.09
C LEU A 219 -1.54 6.67 16.13
N VAL A 220 -0.45 7.37 15.79
CA VAL A 220 -0.42 8.84 15.75
C VAL A 220 -1.34 9.41 14.68
N PHE A 221 -1.39 8.79 13.50
CA PHE A 221 -2.20 9.27 12.37
C PHE A 221 -3.58 8.63 12.27
N LYS A 222 -3.97 7.77 13.23
CA LYS A 222 -5.24 7.03 13.20
C LYS A 222 -6.43 7.92 12.91
N ASP A 223 -6.61 9.00 13.68
CA ASP A 223 -7.78 9.87 13.54
C ASP A 223 -7.79 10.65 12.23
N THR A 224 -6.61 11.03 11.74
CA THR A 224 -6.46 11.68 10.44
C THR A 224 -6.85 10.74 9.30
N ILE A 225 -6.39 9.48 9.36
CA ILE A 225 -6.72 8.47 8.34
C ILE A 225 -8.23 8.15 8.38
N LEU A 226 -8.79 7.97 9.57
CA LEU A 226 -10.24 7.75 9.73
C LEU A 226 -11.05 8.94 9.20
N GLY A 227 -10.64 10.17 9.48
CA GLY A 227 -11.29 11.38 8.96
C GLY A 227 -11.25 11.45 7.44
N PHE A 228 -10.10 11.13 6.85
CA PHE A 228 -9.94 11.10 5.39
C PHE A 228 -10.84 10.06 4.71
N VAL A 229 -10.82 8.82 5.21
CA VAL A 229 -11.67 7.73 4.68
C VAL A 229 -13.15 8.09 4.86
N ALA A 230 -13.53 8.65 6.00
CA ALA A 230 -14.89 9.08 6.29
C ALA A 230 -15.35 10.18 5.32
N SER A 231 -14.51 11.16 5.03
CA SER A 231 -14.84 12.23 4.07
C SER A 231 -15.15 11.68 2.68
N ILE A 232 -14.37 10.70 2.21
CA ILE A 232 -14.63 10.02 0.93
C ILE A 232 -15.99 9.27 0.99
N GLN A 233 -16.25 8.52 2.05
CA GLN A 233 -17.48 7.73 2.19
C GLN A 233 -18.71 8.63 2.28
N VAL A 234 -18.68 9.70 3.09
CA VAL A 234 -19.77 10.67 3.23
C VAL A 234 -20.11 11.30 1.88
N THR A 235 -19.08 11.64 1.10
CA THR A 235 -19.26 12.25 -0.23
C THR A 235 -19.74 11.24 -1.26
N THR A 236 -19.14 10.05 -1.32
CA THR A 236 -19.48 9.03 -2.33
C THR A 236 -20.88 8.45 -2.11
N ASN A 237 -21.28 8.27 -0.84
CA ASN A 237 -22.59 7.76 -0.48
C ASN A 237 -23.66 8.86 -0.36
N ASP A 238 -23.31 10.10 -0.64
CA ASP A 238 -24.21 11.26 -0.56
C ASP A 238 -24.93 11.39 0.78
N MET A 239 -24.24 11.08 1.87
CA MET A 239 -24.85 11.05 3.21
C MET A 239 -25.23 12.45 3.71
N VAL A 240 -24.35 13.44 3.44
CA VAL A 240 -24.54 14.84 3.85
C VAL A 240 -23.96 15.77 2.79
N ARG A 241 -24.69 16.84 2.47
CA ARG A 241 -24.26 17.93 1.59
C ARG A 241 -24.17 19.26 2.38
N ILE A 242 -23.40 20.19 1.84
CA ILE A 242 -23.43 21.57 2.35
C ILE A 242 -24.84 22.14 2.15
N GLY A 243 -25.38 22.73 3.19
CA GLY A 243 -26.75 23.25 3.24
C GLY A 243 -27.78 22.29 3.83
N ASP A 244 -27.47 20.99 4.01
CA ASP A 244 -28.38 20.06 4.64
C ASP A 244 -28.63 20.42 6.11
N TRP A 245 -29.85 20.33 6.54
CA TRP A 245 -30.17 20.33 7.95
C TRP A 245 -29.94 18.95 8.54
N ILE A 246 -29.02 18.87 9.54
CA ILE A 246 -28.72 17.65 10.28
C ILE A 246 -28.92 17.85 11.76
N THR A 247 -29.34 16.79 12.44
CA THR A 247 -29.43 16.74 13.92
C THR A 247 -28.56 15.62 14.45
N MET A 248 -27.57 15.96 15.29
CA MET A 248 -26.64 15.02 15.91
C MET A 248 -26.45 15.39 17.39
N PRO A 249 -27.30 14.88 18.28
CA PRO A 249 -27.35 15.30 19.70
C PRO A 249 -26.05 15.11 20.44
N LYS A 250 -25.31 14.03 20.14
CA LYS A 250 -24.01 13.72 20.76
C LYS A 250 -23.00 14.86 20.62
N TYR A 251 -23.09 15.65 19.54
CA TYR A 251 -22.19 16.76 19.23
C TYR A 251 -22.88 18.14 19.38
N ASN A 252 -24.05 18.18 20.01
CA ASN A 252 -24.86 19.39 20.16
C ASN A 252 -25.07 20.11 18.81
N ALA A 253 -25.29 19.34 17.76
CA ALA A 253 -25.52 19.85 16.43
C ALA A 253 -26.99 19.69 16.05
N ASP A 254 -27.65 20.80 15.77
CA ASP A 254 -29.00 20.86 15.22
C ASP A 254 -29.12 22.12 14.34
N GLY A 255 -28.86 21.96 13.04
CA GLY A 255 -28.80 23.07 12.11
C GLY A 255 -28.24 22.70 10.74
N ASN A 256 -27.83 23.71 9.99
CA ASN A 256 -27.39 23.54 8.63
C ASN A 256 -25.89 23.31 8.52
N VAL A 257 -25.49 22.37 7.66
CA VAL A 257 -24.08 22.10 7.34
C VAL A 257 -23.52 23.30 6.56
N MET A 258 -22.54 23.96 7.16
CA MET A 258 -21.88 25.12 6.59
C MET A 258 -20.66 24.71 5.74
N GLN A 259 -19.90 23.74 6.22
CA GLN A 259 -18.64 23.34 5.60
C GLN A 259 -18.33 21.87 5.88
N ILE A 260 -17.82 21.16 4.89
CA ILE A 260 -17.29 19.80 4.99
C ILE A 260 -15.81 19.86 4.60
N THR A 261 -14.93 19.39 5.51
CA THR A 261 -13.50 19.23 5.28
C THR A 261 -13.12 17.75 5.38
N LEU A 262 -11.86 17.41 5.14
CA LEU A 262 -11.38 16.03 5.25
C LEU A 262 -11.53 15.44 6.66
N THR A 263 -11.44 16.27 7.69
CA THR A 263 -11.42 15.82 9.09
C THR A 263 -12.59 16.30 9.91
N THR A 264 -13.28 17.36 9.49
CA THR A 264 -14.35 17.99 10.26
C THR A 264 -15.51 18.47 9.39
N VAL A 265 -16.73 18.43 9.97
CA VAL A 265 -17.93 19.04 9.42
C VAL A 265 -18.38 20.12 10.39
N LYS A 266 -18.62 21.34 9.87
CA LYS A 266 -19.14 22.46 10.65
C LYS A 266 -20.62 22.64 10.40
N VAL A 267 -21.40 22.66 11.47
CA VAL A 267 -22.86 22.87 11.45
C VAL A 267 -23.17 24.18 12.17
N ILE A 268 -23.88 25.05 11.48
CA ILE A 268 -24.44 26.27 12.09
C ILE A 268 -25.79 25.92 12.71
N ASN A 269 -25.85 25.91 14.03
CA ASN A 269 -27.05 25.61 14.79
C ASN A 269 -28.10 26.73 14.65
N PHE A 270 -29.35 26.44 15.00
CA PHE A 270 -30.43 27.44 14.93
C PHE A 270 -30.23 28.60 15.90
N ASP A 271 -29.54 28.38 17.01
CA ASP A 271 -29.12 29.42 17.97
C ASP A 271 -27.91 30.23 17.51
N LYS A 272 -27.42 30.01 16.22
CA LYS A 272 -26.25 30.66 15.62
C LYS A 272 -24.90 30.23 16.18
N THR A 273 -24.85 29.25 17.07
CA THR A 273 -23.58 28.62 17.46
C THR A 273 -23.08 27.70 16.35
N ILE A 274 -21.77 27.40 16.36
CA ILE A 274 -21.16 26.48 15.38
C ILE A 274 -20.69 25.24 16.10
N SER A 275 -21.29 24.09 15.78
CA SER A 275 -20.83 22.79 16.20
C SER A 275 -19.84 22.23 15.18
N THR A 276 -18.65 21.78 15.65
CA THR A 276 -17.64 21.14 14.82
C THR A 276 -17.65 19.64 15.13
N ILE A 277 -18.00 18.83 14.13
CA ILE A 277 -18.14 17.38 14.23
C ILE A 277 -16.97 16.73 13.49
N PRO A 278 -16.23 15.79 14.08
CA PRO A 278 -15.26 14.98 13.34
C PRO A 278 -15.96 14.24 12.20
N THR A 279 -15.40 14.27 10.97
CA THR A 279 -16.06 13.66 9.80
C THR A 279 -16.31 12.17 9.98
N TYR A 280 -15.42 11.44 10.68
CA TYR A 280 -15.62 10.03 10.97
C TYR A 280 -16.88 9.74 11.84
N ALA A 281 -17.31 10.71 12.63
CA ALA A 281 -18.48 10.56 13.47
C ALA A 281 -19.78 10.41 12.66
N LEU A 282 -19.83 10.98 11.47
CA LEU A 282 -20.99 10.79 10.57
C LEU A 282 -21.12 9.36 10.04
N ILE A 283 -20.07 8.55 10.18
CA ILE A 283 -20.09 7.13 9.80
C ILE A 283 -20.26 6.23 11.02
N SER A 284 -19.60 6.59 12.14
CA SER A 284 -19.59 5.77 13.35
C SER A 284 -20.82 5.97 14.23
N ASP A 285 -21.42 7.13 14.19
CA ASP A 285 -22.57 7.50 15.02
C ASP A 285 -23.83 7.72 14.16
N SER A 286 -25.00 7.61 14.77
CA SER A 286 -26.26 7.91 14.10
C SER A 286 -26.55 9.41 14.10
N PHE A 287 -27.05 9.91 13.01
CA PHE A 287 -27.54 11.28 12.87
C PHE A 287 -28.81 11.30 12.02
N GLN A 288 -29.57 12.39 12.13
CA GLN A 288 -30.77 12.61 11.31
C GLN A 288 -30.44 13.64 10.23
N ASN A 289 -30.66 13.29 8.95
CA ASN A 289 -30.63 14.23 7.83
C ASN A 289 -32.07 14.57 7.42
N TRP A 290 -32.41 15.84 7.50
CA TRP A 290 -33.76 16.33 7.22
C TRP A 290 -33.99 16.66 5.74
N ARG A 291 -33.01 16.41 4.86
CA ARG A 291 -33.13 16.63 3.41
C ARG A 291 -34.37 15.96 2.84
N GLY A 292 -34.61 14.68 3.17
CA GLY A 292 -35.76 13.95 2.67
C GLY A 292 -37.11 14.54 3.09
N MET A 293 -37.19 15.14 4.29
CA MET A 293 -38.38 15.87 4.73
C MET A 293 -38.59 17.14 3.89
N ILE A 294 -37.53 17.90 3.64
CA ILE A 294 -37.60 19.14 2.86
C ILE A 294 -38.02 18.82 1.41
N GLU A 295 -37.42 17.79 0.81
CA GLU A 295 -37.72 17.38 -0.57
C GLU A 295 -39.13 16.78 -0.73
N SER A 296 -39.70 16.16 0.31
CA SER A 296 -41.05 15.57 0.28
C SER A 296 -42.21 16.62 0.35
N GLY A 297 -41.86 17.89 0.54
CA GLY A 297 -42.85 18.98 0.60
C GLY A 297 -43.70 19.02 1.86
N GLY A 298 -43.43 18.15 2.86
CA GLY A 298 -44.20 18.14 4.09
C GLY A 298 -43.56 17.40 5.25
N ARG A 299 -43.92 17.78 6.48
CA ARG A 299 -43.50 17.11 7.71
C ARG A 299 -44.59 16.24 8.27
N ARG A 300 -44.31 14.99 8.55
CA ARG A 300 -45.25 14.13 9.26
C ARG A 300 -45.52 14.68 10.69
N ILE A 301 -46.77 14.98 10.96
CA ILE A 301 -47.23 15.33 12.33
C ILE A 301 -47.86 14.08 12.93
N LYS A 302 -47.35 13.64 14.09
CA LYS A 302 -47.90 12.55 14.86
C LYS A 302 -48.24 13.08 16.25
N ARG A 303 -49.50 13.34 16.48
CA ARG A 303 -50.03 13.78 17.78
C ARG A 303 -51.08 12.78 18.26
N PRO A 304 -50.87 12.03 19.34
CA PRO A 304 -51.88 11.17 19.88
C PRO A 304 -52.89 11.99 20.70
N ILE A 305 -54.16 11.65 20.58
CA ILE A 305 -55.21 12.10 21.47
C ILE A 305 -55.63 10.88 22.29
N ALA A 306 -55.42 10.93 23.58
CA ALA A 306 -55.80 9.83 24.47
C ALA A 306 -57.27 9.98 24.92
N PHE A 307 -58.04 8.96 24.64
CA PHE A 307 -59.42 8.86 25.12
C PHE A 307 -59.53 7.80 26.21
N LYS A 308 -60.32 8.10 27.23
CA LYS A 308 -60.66 7.06 28.22
C LYS A 308 -61.54 6.02 27.58
N GLN A 309 -61.30 4.74 27.85
CA GLN A 309 -62.12 3.63 27.31
C GLN A 309 -63.63 3.81 27.60
N SER A 310 -63.96 4.33 28.80
CA SER A 310 -65.32 4.64 29.20
C SER A 310 -65.98 5.76 28.39
N SER A 311 -65.22 6.49 27.57
CA SER A 311 -65.75 7.57 26.71
C SER A 311 -66.35 7.04 25.39
N PHE A 312 -66.00 5.79 25.05
CA PHE A 312 -66.61 5.17 23.87
C PHE A 312 -68.05 4.73 24.14
N LYS A 313 -68.97 5.22 23.36
CA LYS A 313 -70.38 4.95 23.51
C LYS A 313 -71.01 4.64 22.14
N PHE A 314 -71.92 3.72 22.11
CA PHE A 314 -72.76 3.55 20.92
C PHE A 314 -73.62 4.80 20.69
N VAL A 315 -73.72 5.22 19.45
CA VAL A 315 -74.45 6.43 19.08
C VAL A 315 -75.95 6.07 18.86
N SER A 316 -76.81 6.60 19.75
CA SER A 316 -78.25 6.41 19.54
C SER A 316 -78.78 7.27 18.36
N PRO A 317 -79.92 6.89 17.76
CA PRO A 317 -80.54 7.65 16.67
C PRO A 317 -80.83 9.13 17.04
N LYS A 318 -81.12 9.39 18.32
CA LYS A 318 -81.30 10.76 18.85
C LYS A 318 -79.99 11.57 18.84
N ASN A 319 -78.90 10.95 19.27
CA ASN A 319 -77.57 11.58 19.26
C ASN A 319 -77.04 11.80 17.85
N LEU A 320 -77.36 10.88 16.93
CA LEU A 320 -76.96 11.00 15.53
C LEU A 320 -77.57 12.24 14.86
N LYS A 321 -78.90 12.47 15.14
CA LYS A 321 -79.57 13.71 14.69
C LYS A 321 -78.97 14.97 15.30
N TYR A 322 -78.47 14.88 16.52
CA TYR A 322 -77.75 16.02 17.14
C TYR A 322 -76.41 16.27 16.47
N TYR A 323 -75.65 15.23 16.28
CA TYR A 323 -74.29 15.39 15.65
C TYR A 323 -74.38 15.81 14.17
N LYS A 324 -75.45 15.49 13.44
CA LYS A 324 -75.73 16.00 12.10
C LYS A 324 -75.84 17.53 12.04
N LYS A 325 -76.14 18.20 13.14
CA LYS A 325 -76.16 19.67 13.20
C LYS A 325 -74.79 20.29 13.17
N ILE A 326 -73.71 19.51 13.42
CA ILE A 326 -72.33 19.96 13.33
C ILE A 326 -71.92 19.90 11.89
N GLN A 327 -71.77 21.04 11.25
CA GLN A 327 -71.54 21.18 9.81
C GLN A 327 -70.31 20.40 9.32
N SER A 328 -69.21 20.34 10.08
CA SER A 328 -67.96 19.69 9.69
C SER A 328 -68.02 18.16 9.64
N ILE A 329 -69.02 17.53 10.31
CA ILE A 329 -69.16 16.08 10.34
C ILE A 329 -70.48 15.59 9.76
N SER A 330 -71.39 16.47 9.34
CA SER A 330 -72.68 16.15 8.81
C SER A 330 -72.59 15.22 7.57
N GLN A 331 -71.81 15.60 6.61
CA GLN A 331 -71.58 14.81 5.38
C GLN A 331 -70.99 13.43 5.68
N TYR A 332 -69.99 13.35 6.58
CA TYR A 332 -69.40 12.08 6.99
C TYR A 332 -70.45 11.13 7.61
N ILE A 333 -71.35 11.67 8.47
CA ILE A 333 -72.41 10.87 9.06
C ILE A 333 -73.35 10.32 8.02
N ASP A 334 -73.77 11.13 7.02
CA ASP A 334 -74.64 10.68 5.92
C ASP A 334 -73.99 9.58 5.07
N GLU A 335 -72.74 9.78 4.68
CA GLU A 335 -72.00 8.76 3.91
C GLU A 335 -71.83 7.45 4.67
N ARG A 336 -71.50 7.53 5.97
CA ARG A 336 -71.33 6.35 6.82
C ARG A 336 -72.66 5.62 7.06
N GLN A 337 -73.76 6.32 7.30
CA GLN A 337 -75.05 5.71 7.41
C GLN A 337 -75.48 4.97 6.11
N ALA A 338 -75.28 5.57 4.97
CA ALA A 338 -75.55 4.94 3.70
C ALA A 338 -74.74 3.64 3.50
N LEU A 339 -73.46 3.65 3.84
CA LEU A 339 -72.59 2.47 3.80
C LEU A 339 -73.01 1.39 4.77
N ILE A 340 -73.38 1.73 6.01
CA ILE A 340 -73.83 0.79 7.02
C ILE A 340 -75.16 0.17 6.61
N ASN A 341 -76.10 1.00 6.12
CA ASN A 341 -77.41 0.50 5.68
C ASN A 341 -77.28 -0.46 4.49
N LYS A 342 -76.40 -0.13 3.53
CA LYS A 342 -76.11 -1.01 2.41
C LYS A 342 -75.51 -2.35 2.86
N HIS A 343 -74.49 -2.30 3.73
CA HIS A 343 -73.83 -3.46 4.27
C HIS A 343 -74.85 -4.35 5.05
N ASN A 344 -75.68 -3.76 5.90
CA ASN A 344 -76.70 -4.50 6.66
C ASN A 344 -77.73 -5.19 5.72
N GLN A 345 -78.09 -4.54 4.64
CA GLN A 345 -78.96 -5.17 3.61
C GLN A 345 -78.27 -6.34 2.93
N ASP A 346 -77.02 -6.16 2.55
CA ASP A 346 -76.25 -7.19 1.83
C ASP A 346 -76.04 -8.47 2.66
N ILE A 347 -75.90 -8.34 4.01
CA ILE A 347 -75.72 -9.47 4.93
C ILE A 347 -77.00 -9.95 5.58
N GLY A 348 -78.18 -9.34 5.30
CA GLY A 348 -79.45 -9.67 5.91
C GLY A 348 -79.45 -9.44 7.44
N ALA A 349 -78.76 -8.42 7.92
CA ALA A 349 -78.62 -8.15 9.37
C ALA A 349 -79.96 -7.75 10.01
N ASP A 350 -80.19 -8.24 11.22
CA ASP A 350 -81.35 -7.78 12.06
C ASP A 350 -81.14 -6.35 12.51
N THR A 351 -81.87 -5.43 11.88
CA THR A 351 -81.80 -3.99 12.19
C THR A 351 -82.55 -3.61 13.47
N SER A 352 -83.17 -4.55 14.15
CA SER A 352 -83.83 -4.30 15.46
C SER A 352 -82.78 -4.15 16.58
N ILE A 353 -81.59 -4.72 16.39
CA ILE A 353 -80.45 -4.55 17.26
C ILE A 353 -79.62 -3.39 16.75
N THR A 354 -79.67 -2.24 17.39
CA THR A 354 -78.83 -1.08 17.03
C THR A 354 -77.38 -1.40 17.37
N ILE A 355 -76.57 -1.75 16.39
CA ILE A 355 -75.12 -1.83 16.49
C ILE A 355 -74.52 -0.50 16.02
#